data_9b03635c3f577c161eb391ac7744c838
#
_entry.id   9b03635c3f577c161eb391ac7744c838
#
_cell.length_a   1.000
_cell.length_b   1.000
_cell.length_c   1.000
_cell.angle_alpha   90.00
_cell.angle_beta   90.00
_cell.angle_gamma   90.00
#
_symmetry.space_group_name_H-M   'P 1'
#
loop_
_entity.id
_entity.type
_entity.pdbx_description
1 polymer ?
#
loop_
_entity_poly.entity_id
_entity_poly.type
_entity_poly.pdbx_seq_one_letter_code
_entity_poly.pdbx_strand_id
1 'polypeptide(L)'
;MKIIISTLFAVMLISGAAVAQHAAIGVKAGVNSSTISGNANFDSKIGFHLGLLGHLHLSGQFALQPELVYSVQGAKYDVTGQGVNVNLNYVNVPVLLQYMFDNGFRLQAGPQLGILASAKSNVNDNRTDVKDNFENIDLGLGLGVSYVNPATNFGVDVRYNLGLSNINKNGNTDYYNRSLQAGVFYLFSH
;
A
#
# COMPACT_ATOMS: atom_id res chain seq x y z
N MET A 1 16.24 -15.14 13.84
CA MET A 1 15.36 -14.26 13.06
C MET A 1 13.88 -14.69 13.09
N LYS A 2 13.50 -15.94 12.84
CA LYS A 2 12.09 -16.39 12.86
C LYS A 2 11.37 -16.17 14.21
N ILE A 3 12.08 -16.35 15.32
CA ILE A 3 11.52 -16.18 16.69
C ILE A 3 11.24 -14.69 17.00
N ILE A 4 12.08 -13.76 16.54
CA ILE A 4 11.91 -12.33 16.77
C ILE A 4 10.69 -11.79 16.00
N ILE A 5 10.46 -12.28 14.79
CA ILE A 5 9.31 -11.90 13.95
C ILE A 5 8.01 -12.44 14.56
N SER A 6 8.01 -13.67 15.06
CA SER A 6 6.82 -14.25 15.71
C SER A 6 6.51 -13.60 17.06
N THR A 7 7.53 -13.20 17.85
CA THR A 7 7.31 -12.45 19.09
C THR A 7 6.81 -11.03 18.83
N LEU A 8 7.30 -10.34 17.80
CA LEU A 8 6.81 -9.01 17.40
C LEU A 8 5.35 -9.08 16.95
N PHE A 9 4.99 -10.12 16.20
CA PHE A 9 3.61 -10.37 15.75
C PHE A 9 2.68 -10.74 16.91
N ALA A 10 3.15 -11.52 17.87
CA ALA A 10 2.39 -11.88 19.07
C ALA A 10 2.20 -10.68 20.01
N VAL A 11 3.19 -9.80 20.16
CA VAL A 11 3.06 -8.57 20.95
C VAL A 11 2.07 -7.60 20.29
N MET A 12 2.03 -7.51 18.97
CA MET A 12 0.99 -6.73 18.25
C MET A 12 -0.43 -7.28 18.49
N LEU A 13 -0.59 -8.59 18.59
CA LEU A 13 -1.92 -9.20 18.85
C LEU A 13 -2.39 -9.05 20.30
N ILE A 14 -1.48 -9.05 21.27
CA ILE A 14 -1.83 -8.97 22.69
C ILE A 14 -2.13 -7.52 23.13
N SER A 15 -1.44 -6.52 22.56
CA SER A 15 -1.77 -5.10 22.81
C SER A 15 -3.10 -4.65 22.19
N GLY A 16 -3.63 -5.39 21.23
CA GLY A 16 -4.94 -5.13 20.61
C GLY A 16 -6.14 -5.37 21.52
N ALA A 17 -6.02 -6.23 22.54
CA ALA A 17 -7.14 -6.58 23.40
C ALA A 17 -7.57 -5.45 24.39
N ALA A 18 -6.65 -4.55 24.75
CA ALA A 18 -6.95 -3.42 25.63
C ALA A 18 -7.55 -2.21 24.87
N VAL A 19 -7.41 -2.15 23.54
CA VAL A 19 -7.89 -1.05 22.69
C VAL A 19 -9.19 -1.43 21.95
N ALA A 20 -9.69 -2.64 22.15
CA ALA A 20 -10.84 -3.20 21.43
C ALA A 20 -12.18 -2.48 21.65
N GLN A 21 -12.26 -1.56 22.61
CA GLN A 21 -13.50 -0.83 22.92
C GLN A 21 -13.83 0.29 21.90
N HIS A 22 -12.90 0.68 21.02
CA HIS A 22 -13.09 1.73 20.01
C HIS A 22 -12.41 1.35 18.69
N ALA A 23 -12.55 0.09 18.27
CA ALA A 23 -12.01 -0.41 17.01
C ALA A 23 -13.13 -0.58 15.98
N ALA A 24 -12.97 0.05 14.82
CA ALA A 24 -13.80 -0.20 13.65
C ALA A 24 -13.03 -1.02 12.61
N ILE A 25 -13.73 -1.87 11.90
CA ILE A 25 -13.20 -2.61 10.75
C ILE A 25 -13.88 -2.07 9.50
N GLY A 26 -13.18 -2.04 8.38
CA GLY A 26 -13.72 -1.57 7.13
C GLY A 26 -13.13 -2.26 5.91
N VAL A 27 -13.70 -1.92 4.78
CA VAL A 27 -13.23 -2.33 3.45
C VAL A 27 -12.85 -1.10 2.65
N LYS A 28 -11.88 -1.25 1.77
CA LYS A 28 -11.48 -0.18 0.85
C LYS A 28 -11.26 -0.71 -0.56
N ALA A 29 -11.52 0.15 -1.55
CA ALA A 29 -11.23 -0.13 -2.95
C ALA A 29 -10.90 1.18 -3.68
N GLY A 30 -10.11 1.09 -4.74
CA GLY A 30 -9.77 2.27 -5.52
C GLY A 30 -8.84 1.98 -6.67
N VAL A 31 -8.34 3.07 -7.24
CA VAL A 31 -7.38 3.05 -8.34
C VAL A 31 -6.03 3.57 -7.87
N ASN A 32 -4.98 3.15 -8.55
CA ASN A 32 -3.64 3.64 -8.31
C ASN A 32 -2.92 3.90 -9.64
N SER A 33 -2.13 4.96 -9.65
CA SER A 33 -1.13 5.24 -10.68
C SER A 33 0.22 4.93 -10.08
N SER A 34 0.92 3.95 -10.62
CA SER A 34 2.22 3.49 -10.10
C SER A 34 3.31 3.63 -11.15
N THR A 35 4.52 3.85 -10.71
CA THR A 35 5.73 3.87 -11.53
C THR A 35 6.90 3.31 -10.75
N ILE A 36 7.96 2.96 -11.46
CA ILE A 36 9.26 2.57 -10.89
C ILE A 36 10.21 3.76 -11.09
N SER A 37 10.85 4.19 -10.02
CA SER A 37 11.86 5.25 -10.06
C SER A 37 13.24 4.61 -10.11
N GLY A 38 14.09 5.06 -11.03
CA GLY A 38 15.46 4.57 -11.24
C GLY A 38 16.11 5.31 -12.42
N ASN A 39 17.18 4.75 -12.98
CA ASN A 39 17.90 5.37 -14.09
C ASN A 39 17.23 5.18 -15.47
N ALA A 40 16.13 4.43 -15.56
CA ALA A 40 15.36 4.25 -16.79
C ALA A 40 14.10 5.13 -16.78
N ASN A 41 13.67 5.55 -17.98
CA ASN A 41 12.41 6.27 -18.15
C ASN A 41 11.25 5.28 -18.10
N PHE A 42 10.57 5.24 -16.95
CA PHE A 42 9.37 4.45 -16.76
C PHE A 42 8.13 5.34 -16.79
N ASP A 43 7.16 4.96 -17.60
CA ASP A 43 5.85 5.58 -17.62
C ASP A 43 4.95 5.00 -16.54
N SER A 44 4.00 5.82 -16.09
CA SER A 44 3.04 5.41 -15.08
C SER A 44 2.08 4.36 -15.61
N LYS A 45 1.71 3.43 -14.75
CA LYS A 45 0.73 2.38 -14.99
C LYS A 45 -0.47 2.55 -14.07
N ILE A 46 -1.66 2.52 -14.64
CA ILE A 46 -2.90 2.50 -13.88
C ILE A 46 -3.20 1.06 -13.42
N GLY A 47 -3.56 0.92 -12.16
CA GLY A 47 -3.98 -0.31 -11.53
C GLY A 47 -5.13 -0.07 -10.56
N PHE A 48 -5.47 -1.09 -9.78
CA PHE A 48 -6.49 -1.01 -8.74
C PHE A 48 -5.95 -1.57 -7.42
N HIS A 49 -6.64 -1.24 -6.35
CA HIS A 49 -6.40 -1.83 -5.04
C HIS A 49 -7.71 -2.18 -4.34
N LEU A 50 -7.66 -3.22 -3.53
CA LEU A 50 -8.76 -3.71 -2.71
C LEU A 50 -8.20 -4.20 -1.39
N GLY A 51 -8.86 -3.89 -0.28
CA GLY A 51 -8.33 -4.30 1.02
C GLY A 51 -9.29 -4.17 2.19
N LEU A 52 -8.76 -4.60 3.32
CA LEU A 52 -9.36 -4.43 4.63
C LEU A 52 -8.60 -3.35 5.39
N LEU A 53 -9.29 -2.66 6.27
CA LEU A 53 -8.69 -1.71 7.18
C LEU A 53 -9.26 -1.86 8.59
N GLY A 54 -8.40 -1.63 9.58
CA GLY A 54 -8.80 -1.42 10.96
C GLY A 54 -8.64 0.05 11.30
N HIS A 55 -9.54 0.60 12.07
CA HIS A 55 -9.43 1.94 12.63
C HIS A 55 -9.46 1.85 14.14
N LEU A 56 -8.33 2.15 14.78
CA LEU A 56 -8.13 2.07 16.22
C LEU A 56 -7.99 3.48 16.77
N HIS A 57 -9.01 3.95 17.45
CA HIS A 57 -8.96 5.25 18.12
C HIS A 57 -8.00 5.18 19.32
N LEU A 58 -6.96 6.00 19.33
CA LEU A 58 -5.94 5.98 20.38
C LEU A 58 -6.27 6.99 21.48
N SER A 59 -6.44 8.26 21.13
CA SER A 59 -6.69 9.35 22.07
C SER A 59 -7.05 10.62 21.32
N GLY A 60 -8.07 11.36 21.77
CA GLY A 60 -8.46 12.64 21.21
C GLY A 60 -8.60 12.60 19.68
N GLN A 61 -7.67 13.24 18.99
CA GLN A 61 -7.64 13.34 17.53
C GLN A 61 -6.73 12.32 16.86
N PHE A 62 -6.16 11.34 17.58
CA PHE A 62 -5.24 10.36 17.02
C PHE A 62 -5.85 8.99 16.90
N ALA A 63 -5.61 8.34 15.76
CA ALA A 63 -5.97 6.96 15.49
C ALA A 63 -4.83 6.21 14.78
N LEU A 64 -4.82 4.90 14.91
CA LEU A 64 -3.96 4.00 14.14
C LEU A 64 -4.81 3.24 13.13
N GLN A 65 -4.35 3.20 11.88
CA GLN A 65 -5.05 2.49 10.79
C GLN A 65 -4.13 1.44 10.16
N PRO A 66 -4.11 0.21 10.70
CA PRO A 66 -3.53 -0.92 10.00
C PRO A 66 -4.42 -1.34 8.83
N GLU A 67 -3.79 -1.72 7.72
CA GLU A 67 -4.52 -2.18 6.53
C GLU A 67 -3.88 -3.47 5.98
N LEU A 68 -4.67 -4.24 5.23
CA LEU A 68 -4.22 -5.33 4.38
C LEU A 68 -4.78 -5.09 2.98
N VAL A 69 -3.91 -4.75 2.03
CA VAL A 69 -4.32 -4.25 0.71
C VAL A 69 -3.65 -5.05 -0.40
N TYR A 70 -4.45 -5.70 -1.24
CA TYR A 70 -3.97 -6.20 -2.53
C TYR A 70 -3.94 -5.05 -3.52
N SER A 71 -2.79 -4.84 -4.19
CA SER A 71 -2.57 -3.72 -5.10
C SER A 71 -1.88 -4.18 -6.38
N VAL A 72 -2.50 -3.88 -7.51
CA VAL A 72 -1.92 -4.09 -8.84
C VAL A 72 -1.14 -2.85 -9.21
N GLN A 73 0.18 -2.97 -9.28
CA GLN A 73 1.14 -1.90 -9.54
C GLN A 73 2.02 -2.23 -10.74
N GLY A 74 3.07 -1.44 -10.95
CA GLY A 74 4.09 -1.66 -11.95
C GLY A 74 4.41 -0.41 -12.76
N ALA A 75 5.01 -0.59 -13.92
CA ALA A 75 5.40 0.47 -14.81
C ALA A 75 5.31 0.03 -16.27
N LYS A 76 5.36 0.99 -17.17
CA LYS A 76 5.50 0.79 -18.61
C LYS A 76 6.83 1.38 -19.06
N TYR A 77 7.44 0.80 -20.07
CA TYR A 77 8.61 1.36 -20.73
C TYR A 77 8.71 0.85 -22.17
N ASP A 78 9.43 1.57 -23.02
CA ASP A 78 9.66 1.19 -24.40
C ASP A 78 11.08 0.65 -24.60
N VAL A 79 11.18 -0.47 -25.28
CA VAL A 79 12.46 -1.05 -25.75
C VAL A 79 12.43 -1.13 -27.25
N THR A 80 13.24 -0.32 -27.93
CA THR A 80 13.37 -0.32 -29.39
C THR A 80 12.03 -0.27 -30.16
N GLY A 81 11.08 0.56 -29.65
CA GLY A 81 9.75 0.72 -30.28
C GLY A 81 8.74 -0.35 -29.88
N GLN A 82 9.07 -1.23 -28.93
CA GLN A 82 8.14 -2.21 -28.37
C GLN A 82 7.77 -1.80 -26.93
N GLY A 83 6.48 -1.60 -26.70
CA GLY A 83 5.94 -1.30 -25.38
C GLY A 83 6.01 -2.51 -24.44
N VAL A 84 6.70 -2.37 -23.32
CA VAL A 84 6.78 -3.38 -22.28
C VAL A 84 5.95 -2.95 -21.08
N ASN A 85 5.04 -3.82 -20.63
CA ASN A 85 4.25 -3.61 -19.42
C ASN A 85 4.72 -4.54 -18.31
N VAL A 86 5.27 -3.97 -17.24
CA VAL A 86 5.59 -4.73 -16.02
C VAL A 86 4.42 -4.62 -15.05
N ASN A 87 3.89 -5.76 -14.64
CA ASN A 87 2.84 -5.88 -13.65
C ASN A 87 3.44 -6.42 -12.36
N LEU A 88 3.36 -5.65 -11.28
CA LEU A 88 3.80 -6.03 -9.95
C LEU A 88 2.56 -6.08 -9.04
N ASN A 89 2.19 -7.26 -8.59
CA ASN A 89 1.07 -7.41 -7.69
C ASN A 89 1.60 -7.58 -6.27
N TYR A 90 1.21 -6.65 -5.40
CA TYR A 90 1.64 -6.64 -4.00
C TYR A 90 0.49 -6.92 -3.05
N VAL A 91 0.82 -7.56 -1.95
CA VAL A 91 0.04 -7.52 -0.71
C VAL A 91 0.73 -6.53 0.21
N ASN A 92 0.11 -5.38 0.42
CA ASN A 92 0.64 -4.30 1.24
C ASN A 92 0.03 -4.31 2.64
N VAL A 93 0.86 -4.08 3.63
CA VAL A 93 0.47 -3.96 5.05
C VAL A 93 0.96 -2.58 5.54
N PRO A 94 0.24 -1.49 5.24
CA PRO A 94 0.52 -0.20 5.84
C PRO A 94 0.00 -0.14 7.29
N VAL A 95 0.71 0.60 8.14
CA VAL A 95 0.27 0.97 9.48
C VAL A 95 0.37 2.49 9.59
N LEU A 96 -0.77 3.16 9.51
CA LEU A 96 -0.84 4.61 9.39
C LEU A 96 -1.28 5.23 10.70
N LEU A 97 -0.52 6.20 11.17
CA LEU A 97 -0.98 7.13 12.18
C LEU A 97 -1.87 8.18 11.52
N GLN A 98 -3.04 8.41 12.06
CA GLN A 98 -3.99 9.39 11.58
C GLN A 98 -4.14 10.52 12.60
N TYR A 99 -4.17 11.76 12.11
CA TYR A 99 -4.66 12.92 12.84
C TYR A 99 -6.05 13.29 12.28
N MET A 100 -7.05 13.25 13.15
CA MET A 100 -8.45 13.43 12.80
C MET A 100 -8.91 14.83 13.20
N PHE A 101 -9.48 15.55 12.24
CA PHE A 101 -10.16 16.82 12.50
C PHE A 101 -11.64 16.59 12.80
N ASP A 102 -12.26 17.49 13.54
CA ASP A 102 -13.67 17.38 13.95
C ASP A 102 -14.67 17.41 12.77
N ASN A 103 -14.23 17.91 11.61
CA ASN A 103 -15.01 17.99 10.39
C ASN A 103 -14.96 16.72 9.52
N GLY A 104 -14.32 15.63 10.00
CA GLY A 104 -14.18 14.37 9.29
C GLY A 104 -12.95 14.24 8.40
N PHE A 105 -12.17 15.30 8.21
CA PHE A 105 -10.90 15.23 7.53
C PHE A 105 -9.86 14.52 8.40
N ARG A 106 -8.91 13.81 7.73
CA ARG A 106 -7.83 13.10 8.40
C ARG A 106 -6.54 13.25 7.59
N LEU A 107 -5.45 13.54 8.28
CA LEU A 107 -4.10 13.39 7.74
C LEU A 107 -3.57 12.03 8.15
N GLN A 108 -2.82 11.37 7.28
CA GLN A 108 -2.32 10.04 7.57
C GLN A 108 -0.89 9.86 7.06
N ALA A 109 -0.07 9.23 7.89
CA ALA A 109 1.31 8.91 7.56
C ALA A 109 1.74 7.64 8.27
N GLY A 110 2.58 6.82 7.64
CA GLY A 110 3.11 5.63 8.32
C GLY A 110 3.87 4.69 7.40
N PRO A 111 4.59 3.73 7.99
CA PRO A 111 5.31 2.71 7.26
C PRO A 111 4.37 1.76 6.52
N GLN A 112 4.88 1.23 5.41
CA GLN A 112 4.23 0.21 4.61
C GLN A 112 5.21 -0.93 4.33
N LEU A 113 4.77 -2.16 4.58
CA LEU A 113 5.43 -3.37 4.13
C LEU A 113 4.69 -3.91 2.91
N GLY A 114 5.37 -4.04 1.78
CA GLY A 114 4.88 -4.70 0.57
C GLY A 114 5.47 -6.09 0.42
N ILE A 115 4.64 -7.06 0.12
CA ILE A 115 5.04 -8.43 -0.21
C ILE A 115 4.67 -8.69 -1.66
N LEU A 116 5.66 -8.97 -2.51
CA LEU A 116 5.46 -9.23 -3.93
C LEU A 116 4.79 -10.60 -4.14
N ALA A 117 3.52 -10.59 -4.50
CA ALA A 117 2.75 -11.80 -4.79
C ALA A 117 3.09 -12.36 -6.18
N SER A 118 3.15 -11.49 -7.21
CA SER A 118 3.55 -11.89 -8.56
C SER A 118 4.16 -10.72 -9.33
N ALA A 119 5.09 -11.02 -10.24
CA ALA A 119 5.64 -10.07 -11.19
C ALA A 119 5.60 -10.66 -12.60
N LYS A 120 4.98 -9.96 -13.55
CA LYS A 120 4.86 -10.41 -14.94
C LYS A 120 5.20 -9.28 -15.91
N SER A 121 5.99 -9.60 -16.91
CA SER A 121 6.27 -8.71 -18.04
C SER A 121 5.42 -9.12 -19.24
N ASN A 122 4.75 -8.16 -19.85
CA ASN A 122 3.97 -8.38 -21.09
C ASN A 122 4.63 -7.61 -22.23
N VAL A 123 5.04 -8.33 -23.26
CA VAL A 123 5.59 -7.82 -24.52
C VAL A 123 4.81 -8.48 -25.68
N ASN A 124 4.14 -7.71 -26.52
CA ASN A 124 3.38 -8.22 -27.66
C ASN A 124 2.47 -9.41 -27.29
N ASP A 125 1.66 -9.26 -26.21
CA ASP A 125 0.75 -10.26 -25.65
C ASP A 125 1.41 -11.53 -25.06
N ASN A 126 2.72 -11.64 -25.13
CA ASN A 126 3.46 -12.70 -24.46
C ASN A 126 3.70 -12.30 -22.99
N ARG A 127 3.23 -13.15 -22.07
CA ARG A 127 3.42 -12.98 -20.61
C ARG A 127 4.56 -13.85 -20.13
N THR A 128 5.58 -13.22 -19.58
CA THR A 128 6.71 -13.88 -18.96
C THR A 128 6.71 -13.59 -17.45
N ASP A 129 6.93 -14.62 -16.63
CA ASP A 129 7.16 -14.43 -15.19
C ASP A 129 8.57 -13.85 -15.00
N VAL A 130 8.63 -12.75 -14.26
CA VAL A 130 9.88 -12.02 -13.97
C VAL A 130 10.07 -11.81 -12.47
N LYS A 131 9.37 -12.58 -11.64
CA LYS A 131 9.39 -12.42 -10.18
C LYS A 131 10.80 -12.58 -9.60
N ASP A 132 11.61 -13.45 -10.17
CA ASP A 132 12.98 -13.70 -9.71
C ASP A 132 13.93 -12.49 -9.90
N ASN A 133 13.53 -11.52 -10.71
CA ASN A 133 14.28 -10.27 -10.93
C ASN A 133 13.97 -9.20 -9.88
N PHE A 134 12.96 -9.42 -9.05
CA PHE A 134 12.50 -8.44 -8.06
C PHE A 134 12.66 -8.98 -6.64
N GLU A 135 12.90 -8.07 -5.70
CA GLU A 135 12.87 -8.39 -4.29
C GLU A 135 11.46 -8.71 -3.83
N ASN A 136 11.32 -9.71 -2.96
CA ASN A 136 10.01 -10.13 -2.45
C ASN A 136 9.40 -9.15 -1.44
N ILE A 137 10.24 -8.29 -0.86
CA ILE A 137 9.86 -7.34 0.20
C ILE A 137 10.16 -5.93 -0.30
N ASP A 138 9.16 -5.06 -0.21
CA ASP A 138 9.25 -3.64 -0.48
C ASP A 138 8.86 -2.85 0.78
N LEU A 139 9.80 -2.07 1.30
CA LEU A 139 9.57 -1.17 2.42
C LEU A 139 9.31 0.24 1.92
N GLY A 140 8.30 0.88 2.45
CA GLY A 140 7.90 2.21 2.03
C GLY A 140 7.26 3.05 3.13
N LEU A 141 6.89 4.25 2.74
CA LEU A 141 6.18 5.22 3.56
C LEU A 141 4.92 5.68 2.80
N GLY A 142 3.76 5.60 3.45
CA GLY A 142 2.51 6.16 2.98
C GLY A 142 2.26 7.53 3.58
N LEU A 143 1.89 8.50 2.74
CA LEU A 143 1.47 9.86 3.13
C LEU A 143 0.15 10.17 2.45
N GLY A 144 -0.87 10.61 3.18
CA GLY A 144 -2.16 10.82 2.57
C GLY A 144 -3.13 11.67 3.38
N VAL A 145 -4.26 11.90 2.74
CA VAL A 145 -5.40 12.58 3.33
C VAL A 145 -6.65 11.74 3.10
N SER A 146 -7.58 11.77 4.03
CA SER A 146 -8.88 11.13 3.86
C SER A 146 -9.98 11.98 4.46
N TYR A 147 -11.19 11.69 4.05
CA TYR A 147 -12.40 12.27 4.61
C TYR A 147 -13.38 11.15 4.90
N VAL A 148 -13.97 11.17 6.07
CA VAL A 148 -15.05 10.25 6.46
C VAL A 148 -16.28 11.05 6.77
N ASN A 149 -17.40 10.71 6.14
CA ASN A 149 -18.69 11.27 6.49
C ASN A 149 -19.19 10.63 7.80
N PRO A 150 -19.33 11.38 8.89
CA PRO A 150 -19.71 10.82 10.18
C PRO A 150 -21.12 10.19 10.22
N ALA A 151 -22.00 10.63 9.31
CA ALA A 151 -23.38 10.13 9.26
C ALA A 151 -23.50 8.78 8.55
N THR A 152 -22.58 8.47 7.64
CA THR A 152 -22.66 7.28 6.77
C THR A 152 -21.50 6.31 6.93
N ASN A 153 -20.46 6.68 7.66
CA ASN A 153 -19.20 5.93 7.78
C ASN A 153 -18.50 5.66 6.44
N PHE A 154 -18.94 6.33 5.38
CA PHE A 154 -18.33 6.27 4.06
C PHE A 154 -17.18 7.26 3.99
N GLY A 155 -16.08 6.85 3.43
CA GLY A 155 -14.92 7.72 3.29
C GLY A 155 -14.27 7.64 1.91
N VAL A 156 -13.47 8.68 1.65
CA VAL A 156 -12.61 8.77 0.47
C VAL A 156 -11.18 8.99 0.94
N ASP A 157 -10.20 8.46 0.23
CA ASP A 157 -8.78 8.68 0.54
C ASP A 157 -7.95 8.94 -0.70
N VAL A 158 -6.92 9.75 -0.54
CA VAL A 158 -5.84 9.94 -1.50
C VAL A 158 -4.52 9.75 -0.75
N ARG A 159 -3.65 8.90 -1.30
CA ARG A 159 -2.39 8.52 -0.66
C ARG A 159 -1.27 8.43 -1.69
N TYR A 160 -0.12 8.97 -1.34
CA TYR A 160 1.14 8.75 -2.04
C TYR A 160 1.98 7.74 -1.25
N ASN A 161 2.38 6.65 -1.91
CA ASN A 161 3.26 5.64 -1.34
C ASN A 161 4.64 5.77 -1.99
N LEU A 162 5.64 5.95 -1.14
CA LEU A 162 7.04 6.12 -1.49
C LEU A 162 7.80 4.86 -1.08
N GLY A 163 8.27 4.06 -2.05
CA GLY A 163 9.19 2.95 -1.80
C GLY A 163 10.55 3.46 -1.35
N LEU A 164 11.07 2.88 -0.29
CA LEU A 164 12.36 3.21 0.34
C LEU A 164 13.40 2.11 0.16
N SER A 165 12.97 0.88 -0.11
CA SER A 165 13.87 -0.23 -0.41
C SER A 165 14.07 -0.38 -1.91
N ASN A 166 15.27 -0.85 -2.29
CA ASN A 166 15.54 -1.27 -3.67
C ASN A 166 14.75 -2.54 -3.97
N ILE A 167 13.93 -2.51 -5.02
CA ILE A 167 13.15 -3.68 -5.48
C ILE A 167 13.85 -4.48 -6.59
N ASN A 168 15.01 -4.04 -7.07
CA ASN A 168 15.79 -4.74 -8.09
C ASN A 168 16.74 -5.74 -7.45
N LYS A 169 16.62 -7.01 -7.81
CA LYS A 169 17.43 -8.09 -7.24
C LYS A 169 18.71 -8.37 -8.03
N ASN A 170 18.70 -8.17 -9.33
CA ASN A 170 19.73 -8.67 -10.25
C ASN A 170 20.53 -7.58 -10.97
N GLY A 171 20.51 -6.33 -10.51
CA GLY A 171 21.13 -5.22 -11.22
C GLY A 171 21.98 -4.30 -10.34
N ASN A 172 22.86 -3.53 -10.98
CA ASN A 172 23.65 -2.48 -10.34
C ASN A 172 22.90 -1.15 -10.22
N THR A 173 21.59 -1.16 -10.56
CA THR A 173 20.74 0.03 -10.53
C THR A 173 19.63 -0.16 -9.50
N ASP A 174 19.49 0.81 -8.62
CA ASP A 174 18.43 0.81 -7.63
C ASP A 174 17.10 1.24 -8.26
N TYR A 175 16.07 0.45 -8.00
CA TYR A 175 14.69 0.73 -8.39
C TYR A 175 13.80 0.87 -7.16
N TYR A 176 12.98 1.92 -7.16
CA TYR A 176 12.06 2.23 -6.07
C TYR A 176 10.63 2.31 -6.60
N ASN A 177 9.72 1.65 -5.92
CA ASN A 177 8.30 1.68 -6.28
C ASN A 177 7.65 2.97 -5.77
N ARG A 178 6.83 3.61 -6.59
CA ARG A 178 6.06 4.80 -6.23
C ARG A 178 4.64 4.66 -6.73
N SER A 179 3.67 5.04 -5.89
CA SER A 179 2.27 5.02 -6.33
C SER A 179 1.45 6.13 -5.70
N LEU A 180 0.59 6.73 -6.52
CA LEU A 180 -0.50 7.59 -6.08
C LEU A 180 -1.78 6.75 -6.08
N GLN A 181 -2.47 6.68 -4.96
CA GLN A 181 -3.71 5.94 -4.78
C GLN A 181 -4.86 6.91 -4.52
N ALA A 182 -6.02 6.62 -5.09
CA ALA A 182 -7.28 7.27 -4.77
C ALA A 182 -8.36 6.20 -4.61
N GLY A 183 -9.14 6.28 -3.54
CA GLY A 183 -10.09 5.23 -3.24
C GLY A 183 -11.24 5.68 -2.37
N VAL A 184 -12.13 4.73 -2.15
CA VAL A 184 -13.26 4.83 -1.23
C VAL A 184 -13.14 3.73 -0.18
N PHE A 185 -13.71 3.96 0.97
CA PHE A 185 -13.77 2.96 2.03
C PHE A 185 -15.05 3.09 2.85
N TYR A 186 -15.39 2.02 3.54
CA TYR A 186 -16.54 1.96 4.44
C TYR A 186 -16.14 1.32 5.76
N LEU A 187 -16.51 1.95 6.88
CA LEU A 187 -16.31 1.44 8.23
C LEU A 187 -17.59 0.78 8.74
N PHE A 188 -17.52 -0.50 9.13
CA PHE A 188 -18.70 -1.29 9.52
C PHE A 188 -19.23 -0.98 10.93
N SER A 189 -18.35 -0.49 11.81
CA SER A 189 -18.74 -0.06 13.16
C SER A 189 -17.98 1.18 13.57
N HIS A 190 -18.59 1.95 14.39
CA HIS A 190 -18.05 3.19 14.96
C HIS A 190 -18.16 3.12 16.46
#